data_70cdf018c03f539b5a19fc54be09cc95
#
_entry.id   70cdf018c03f539b5a19fc54be09cc95
#
_cell.length_a   1.000
_cell.length_b   1.000
_cell.length_c   1.000
_cell.angle_alpha   90.00
_cell.angle_beta   90.00
_cell.angle_gamma   90.00
#
_symmetry.space_group_name_H-M   'P 1'
#
loop_
_entity.id
_entity.type
_entity.pdbx_description
1 polymer ?
#
loop_
_entity_poly.entity_id
_entity_poly.type
_entity_poly.pdbx_seq_one_letter_code
_entity_poly.pdbx_strand_id
1 'polypeptide(L)'
;MIDKSKPGLWVYPDGRECIRRGAAGREILNLRWNVAWNYADGICCLCGQTVHPFDATLEHKTAKGSGGSKHDDRQENLGISHRSCNVAKGSMSIEQYLKLPLDVRVRNCQ
;
A
#
# COMPACT_ATOMS: atom_id res chain seq x y z
N MET A 1 -5.47 -14.67 24.58
CA MET A 1 -5.49 -14.12 23.21
C MET A 1 -4.58 -14.95 22.35
N ILE A 2 -5.05 -15.39 21.20
CA ILE A 2 -4.26 -16.23 20.30
C ILE A 2 -3.34 -15.34 19.49
N ASP A 3 -2.02 -15.65 19.50
CA ASP A 3 -1.06 -14.99 18.64
C ASP A 3 -1.25 -15.51 17.22
N LYS A 4 -1.60 -14.61 16.30
CA LYS A 4 -1.83 -14.93 14.89
C LYS A 4 -0.58 -14.80 14.03
N SER A 5 0.56 -14.45 14.65
CA SER A 5 1.81 -14.33 13.92
C SER A 5 2.24 -15.69 13.37
N LYS A 6 2.92 -15.66 12.22
CA LYS A 6 3.45 -16.85 11.54
C LYS A 6 4.76 -16.47 10.86
N PRO A 7 5.50 -17.42 10.31
CA PRO A 7 6.72 -17.08 9.57
C PRO A 7 6.47 -16.04 8.51
N GLY A 8 7.23 -14.96 8.54
CA GLY A 8 7.10 -13.84 7.61
C GLY A 8 6.04 -12.81 7.97
N LEU A 9 5.23 -13.04 8.99
CA LEU A 9 4.15 -12.13 9.37
C LEU A 9 4.06 -11.95 10.87
N TRP A 10 4.21 -10.70 11.32
CA TRP A 10 3.96 -10.31 12.70
C TRP A 10 2.58 -9.67 12.79
N VAL A 11 1.76 -10.14 13.73
CA VAL A 11 0.42 -9.57 13.96
C VAL A 11 0.43 -8.87 15.31
N TYR A 12 0.13 -7.56 15.29
CA TYR A 12 0.03 -6.77 16.50
C TYR A 12 -1.27 -7.08 17.27
N PRO A 13 -1.31 -6.77 18.58
CA PRO A 13 -2.51 -7.03 19.36
C PRO A 13 -3.79 -6.36 18.85
N ASP A 14 -3.64 -5.22 18.15
CA ASP A 14 -4.80 -4.50 17.57
C ASP A 14 -5.21 -5.03 16.19
N GLY A 15 -4.56 -6.09 15.71
CA GLY A 15 -4.87 -6.72 14.43
C GLY A 15 -4.06 -6.21 13.25
N ARG A 16 -3.32 -5.11 13.39
CA ARG A 16 -2.43 -4.64 12.33
C ARG A 16 -1.34 -5.67 12.08
N GLU A 17 -0.81 -5.66 10.88
CA GLU A 17 0.17 -6.66 10.45
C GLU A 17 1.44 -6.00 9.93
N CYS A 18 2.56 -6.71 10.08
CA CYS A 18 3.83 -6.31 9.50
C CYS A 18 4.45 -7.51 8.79
N ILE A 19 4.65 -7.39 7.49
CA ILE A 19 5.35 -8.43 6.72
C ILE A 19 6.84 -8.28 7.00
N ARG A 20 7.45 -9.38 7.45
CA ARG A 20 8.84 -9.39 7.88
C ARG A 20 9.77 -9.64 6.69
N ARG A 21 11.00 -9.16 6.79
CA ARG A 21 12.03 -9.44 5.79
C ARG A 21 12.35 -10.93 5.76
N GLY A 22 12.74 -11.42 4.58
CA GLY A 22 13.14 -12.80 4.36
C GLY A 22 12.23 -13.51 3.39
N ALA A 23 12.51 -14.78 3.11
CA ALA A 23 11.82 -15.57 2.09
C ALA A 23 10.32 -15.73 2.39
N ALA A 24 9.97 -16.02 3.63
CA ALA A 24 8.58 -16.21 4.02
C ALA A 24 7.76 -14.91 3.88
N GLY A 25 8.35 -13.79 4.27
CA GLY A 25 7.70 -12.49 4.12
C GLY A 25 7.54 -12.09 2.66
N ARG A 26 8.55 -12.37 1.84
CA ARG A 26 8.49 -12.08 0.40
C ARG A 26 7.35 -12.86 -0.27
N GLU A 27 7.16 -14.11 0.11
CA GLU A 27 6.06 -14.92 -0.42
C GLU A 27 4.70 -14.31 -0.08
N ILE A 28 4.52 -13.89 1.17
CA ILE A 28 3.30 -13.23 1.61
C ILE A 28 3.09 -11.92 0.83
N LEU A 29 4.15 -11.13 0.68
CA LEU A 29 4.08 -9.86 -0.04
C LEU A 29 3.68 -10.07 -1.49
N ASN A 30 4.24 -11.08 -2.16
CA ASN A 30 3.91 -11.39 -3.55
C ASN A 30 2.43 -11.78 -3.70
N LEU A 31 1.91 -12.57 -2.78
CA LEU A 31 0.49 -12.95 -2.80
C LEU A 31 -0.41 -11.73 -2.62
N ARG A 32 -0.06 -10.86 -1.68
CA ARG A 32 -0.84 -9.63 -1.40
C ARG A 32 -0.74 -8.65 -2.56
N TRP A 33 0.42 -8.56 -3.21
CA TRP A 33 0.60 -7.73 -4.40
C TRP A 33 -0.34 -8.20 -5.53
N ASN A 34 -0.40 -9.52 -5.76
CA ASN A 34 -1.26 -10.08 -6.81
C ASN A 34 -2.74 -9.79 -6.53
N VAL A 35 -3.18 -9.91 -5.29
CA VAL A 35 -4.55 -9.57 -4.92
C VAL A 35 -4.83 -8.09 -5.16
N ALA A 36 -3.92 -7.22 -4.72
CA ALA A 36 -4.07 -5.77 -4.91
C ALA A 36 -4.08 -5.41 -6.39
N TRP A 37 -3.21 -6.01 -7.20
CA TRP A 37 -3.14 -5.79 -8.64
C TRP A 37 -4.45 -6.18 -9.33
N ASN A 38 -4.97 -7.36 -9.02
CA ASN A 38 -6.22 -7.84 -9.59
C ASN A 38 -7.40 -6.94 -9.20
N TYR A 39 -7.42 -6.48 -7.96
CA TYR A 39 -8.48 -5.60 -7.47
C TYR A 39 -8.41 -4.22 -8.13
N ALA A 40 -7.20 -3.71 -8.38
CA ALA A 40 -6.99 -2.39 -8.95
C ALA A 40 -7.43 -2.29 -10.41
N ASP A 41 -7.48 -3.41 -11.12
CA ASP A 41 -7.88 -3.48 -12.54
C ASP A 41 -7.04 -2.52 -13.41
N GLY A 42 -5.75 -2.43 -13.13
CA GLY A 42 -4.82 -1.61 -13.90
C GLY A 42 -4.93 -0.10 -13.67
N ILE A 43 -5.63 0.32 -12.62
CA ILE A 43 -5.86 1.74 -12.33
C ILE A 43 -5.14 2.15 -11.06
N CYS A 44 -4.41 3.28 -11.13
CA CYS A 44 -3.76 3.87 -9.96
C CYS A 44 -4.82 4.41 -8.99
N CYS A 45 -4.72 4.02 -7.72
CA CYS A 45 -5.67 4.47 -6.70
C CYS A 45 -5.50 5.94 -6.32
N LEU A 46 -4.40 6.58 -6.72
CA LEU A 46 -4.11 7.97 -6.35
C LEU A 46 -4.48 8.97 -7.43
N CYS A 47 -4.22 8.67 -8.70
CA CYS A 47 -4.52 9.60 -9.80
C CYS A 47 -5.64 9.13 -10.73
N GLY A 48 -6.06 7.87 -10.63
CA GLY A 48 -7.13 7.34 -11.46
C GLY A 48 -6.72 7.00 -12.88
N GLN A 49 -5.43 7.11 -13.21
CA GLN A 49 -4.92 6.79 -14.54
C GLN A 49 -4.46 5.36 -14.61
N THR A 50 -4.34 4.82 -15.84
CA THR A 50 -3.81 3.48 -16.06
C THR A 50 -2.39 3.38 -15.54
N VAL A 51 -2.05 2.28 -14.87
CA VAL A 51 -0.70 2.02 -14.36
C VAL A 51 -0.12 0.77 -15.02
N HIS A 52 1.11 0.90 -15.51
CA HIS A 52 1.84 -0.23 -16.09
C HIS A 52 2.44 -1.08 -14.97
N PRO A 53 2.46 -2.43 -15.12
CA PRO A 53 3.01 -3.31 -14.08
C PRO A 53 4.42 -2.95 -13.60
N PHE A 54 5.29 -2.50 -14.51
CA PHE A 54 6.66 -2.11 -14.15
C PHE A 54 6.74 -0.82 -13.35
N ASP A 55 5.70 0.01 -13.43
CA ASP A 55 5.62 1.26 -12.68
C ASP A 55 4.72 1.15 -11.46
N ALA A 56 4.12 -0.01 -11.26
CA ALA A 56 3.20 -0.23 -10.15
C ALA A 56 3.96 -0.46 -8.85
N THR A 57 3.41 0.08 -7.78
CA THR A 57 3.92 -0.17 -6.42
C THR A 57 2.74 -0.37 -5.47
N LEU A 58 3.01 -1.05 -4.35
CA LEU A 58 2.02 -1.17 -3.29
C LEU A 58 1.90 0.15 -2.55
N GLU A 59 0.68 0.62 -2.44
CA GLU A 59 0.32 1.81 -1.70
C GLU A 59 -0.30 1.40 -0.37
N HIS A 60 0.23 1.95 0.73
CA HIS A 60 -0.39 1.82 2.05
C HIS A 60 -1.41 2.94 2.20
N LYS A 61 -2.67 2.59 2.33
CA LYS A 61 -3.75 3.58 2.49
C LYS A 61 -3.53 4.44 3.72
N THR A 62 -3.06 3.81 4.82
CA THR A 62 -2.51 4.53 5.96
C THR A 62 -0.99 4.49 5.83
N ALA A 63 -0.35 5.66 5.76
CA ALA A 63 1.08 5.75 5.50
C ALA A 63 1.88 5.10 6.62
N LYS A 64 2.99 4.45 6.25
CA LYS A 64 3.92 3.85 7.22
C LYS A 64 4.49 4.93 8.13
N GLY A 65 4.45 4.69 9.44
CA GLY A 65 5.04 5.58 10.42
C GLY A 65 4.29 6.89 10.63
N SER A 66 3.19 7.12 9.94
CA SER A 66 2.39 8.34 10.10
C SER A 66 1.78 8.38 11.50
N GLY A 67 1.90 9.54 12.16
CA GLY A 67 1.36 9.72 13.50
C GLY A 67 1.92 8.76 14.54
N GLY A 68 3.13 8.22 14.33
CA GLY A 68 3.72 7.21 15.20
C GLY A 68 3.10 5.82 15.01
N SER A 69 2.36 5.63 13.95
CA SER A 69 1.68 4.37 13.66
C SER A 69 2.66 3.26 13.33
N LYS A 70 2.30 2.06 13.75
CA LYS A 70 2.99 0.84 13.33
C LYS A 70 2.68 0.56 11.86
N HIS A 71 3.51 -0.27 11.23
CA HIS A 71 3.21 -0.80 9.90
C HIS A 71 1.84 -1.48 9.90
N ASP A 72 1.15 -1.40 8.78
CA ASP A 72 -0.09 -2.13 8.58
C ASP A 72 -0.11 -2.65 7.15
N ASP A 73 0.38 -3.89 7.00
CA ASP A 73 0.48 -4.57 5.71
C ASP A 73 -0.73 -5.47 5.44
N ARG A 74 -1.83 -5.30 6.19
CA ARG A 74 -3.07 -6.05 5.92
C ARG A 74 -3.56 -5.77 4.51
N GLN A 75 -4.17 -6.78 3.89
CA GLN A 75 -4.62 -6.70 2.50
C GLN A 75 -5.53 -5.49 2.26
N GLU A 76 -6.45 -5.20 3.17
CA GLU A 76 -7.39 -4.09 3.04
C GLU A 76 -6.71 -2.71 3.10
N ASN A 77 -5.47 -2.65 3.59
CA ASN A 77 -4.69 -1.42 3.65
C ASN A 77 -3.77 -1.24 2.44
N LEU A 78 -3.79 -2.17 1.50
CA LEU A 78 -2.90 -2.16 0.35
C LEU A 78 -3.66 -1.84 -0.93
N GLY A 79 -3.07 -0.98 -1.75
CA GLY A 79 -3.58 -0.65 -3.07
C GLY A 79 -2.44 -0.60 -4.07
N ILE A 80 -2.77 -0.28 -5.32
CA ILE A 80 -1.78 -0.14 -6.39
C ILE A 80 -1.74 1.31 -6.84
N SER A 81 -0.53 1.84 -6.99
CA SER A 81 -0.33 3.20 -7.48
C SER A 81 0.90 3.27 -8.37
N HIS A 82 1.05 4.38 -9.12
CA HIS A 82 2.31 4.71 -9.74
C HIS A 82 3.36 5.00 -8.68
N ARG A 83 4.63 4.69 -8.96
CA ARG A 83 5.73 5.03 -8.05
C ARG A 83 5.79 6.53 -7.79
N SER A 84 5.63 7.33 -8.85
CA SER A 84 5.62 8.80 -8.74
C SER A 84 4.48 9.31 -7.87
N CYS A 85 3.29 8.72 -7.99
CA CYS A 85 2.15 9.08 -7.15
C CYS A 85 2.41 8.73 -5.69
N ASN A 86 3.00 7.56 -5.44
CA ASN A 86 3.33 7.14 -4.08
C ASN A 86 4.36 8.09 -3.44
N VAL A 87 5.39 8.48 -4.20
CA VAL A 87 6.38 9.45 -3.73
C VAL A 87 5.72 10.80 -3.43
N ALA A 88 4.85 11.27 -4.32
CA ALA A 88 4.17 12.55 -4.14
C ALA A 88 3.24 12.54 -2.91
N LYS A 89 2.58 11.41 -2.66
CA LYS A 89 1.74 11.27 -1.47
C LYS A 89 2.56 11.34 -0.19
N GLY A 90 3.76 10.76 -0.19
CA GLY A 90 4.65 10.77 0.96
C GLY A 90 3.99 10.19 2.20
N SER A 91 3.99 10.94 3.30
CA SER A 91 3.42 10.52 4.57
C SER A 91 1.94 10.82 4.73
N MET A 92 1.30 11.41 3.72
CA MET A 92 -0.15 11.63 3.75
C MET A 92 -0.91 10.32 3.71
N SER A 93 -2.09 10.26 4.35
CA SER A 93 -3.02 9.17 4.14
C SER A 93 -3.64 9.29 2.75
N ILE A 94 -4.22 8.19 2.24
CA ILE A 94 -4.92 8.25 0.95
C ILE A 94 -6.06 9.25 0.99
N GLU A 95 -6.77 9.35 2.12
CA GLU A 95 -7.86 10.31 2.28
C GLU A 95 -7.38 11.74 2.11
N GLN A 96 -6.24 12.07 2.72
CA GLN A 96 -5.64 13.40 2.60
C GLN A 96 -5.22 13.70 1.18
N TYR A 97 -4.58 12.74 0.53
CA TYR A 97 -4.08 12.92 -0.84
C TYR A 97 -5.25 13.09 -1.83
N LEU A 98 -6.32 12.33 -1.67
CA LEU A 98 -7.48 12.41 -2.55
C LEU A 98 -8.26 13.72 -2.42
N LYS A 99 -7.99 14.52 -1.38
CA LYS A 99 -8.55 15.87 -1.26
C LYS A 99 -7.87 16.88 -2.18
N LEU A 100 -6.69 16.55 -2.71
CA LEU A 100 -6.03 17.40 -3.71
C LEU A 100 -6.83 17.39 -5.00
N PRO A 101 -6.83 18.50 -5.77
CA PRO A 101 -7.50 18.53 -7.07
C PRO A 101 -6.98 17.42 -7.99
N LEU A 102 -7.84 16.87 -8.82
CA LEU A 102 -7.49 15.77 -9.71
C LEU A 102 -6.35 16.15 -10.66
N ASP A 103 -6.34 17.37 -11.19
CA ASP A 103 -5.28 17.84 -12.08
C ASP A 103 -3.92 17.86 -11.40
N VAL A 104 -3.87 18.18 -10.10
CA VAL A 104 -2.63 18.13 -9.32
C VAL A 104 -2.16 16.69 -9.17
N ARG A 105 -3.07 15.78 -8.83
CA ARG A 105 -2.73 14.36 -8.66
C ARG A 105 -2.26 13.73 -9.97
N VAL A 106 -2.89 14.07 -11.09
CA VAL A 106 -2.48 13.58 -12.42
C VAL A 106 -1.09 14.11 -12.79
N ARG A 107 -0.80 15.38 -12.52
CA ARG A 107 0.53 15.94 -12.75
C ARG A 107 1.60 15.22 -11.94
N ASN A 108 1.32 14.87 -10.70
CA ASN A 108 2.26 14.15 -9.84
C ASN A 108 2.61 12.76 -10.38
N CYS A 109 1.77 12.22 -11.23
CA CYS A 109 1.90 10.91 -11.84
C CYS A 109 2.94 10.88 -12.99
N GLN A 110 3.38 12.02 -13.44
CA GLN A 110 4.26 12.15 -14.61
C GLN A 110 5.73 12.31 -14.25
#